data_1a0282b700da81afa2daefeb01e3b018
#
_entry.id   1a0282b700da81afa2daefeb01e3b018
#
_cell.length_a   1.000
_cell.length_b   1.000
_cell.length_c   1.000
_cell.angle_alpha   90.00
_cell.angle_beta   90.00
_cell.angle_gamma   90.00
#
_symmetry.space_group_name_H-M   'P 1'
#
loop_
_entity.id
_entity.type
_entity.pdbx_description
1 polymer ?
#
loop_
_entity_poly.entity_id
_entity_poly.type
_entity_poly.pdbx_seq_one_letter_code
_entity_poly.pdbx_strand_id
1 'polypeptide(L)'
;MRNTIVGLTLAIIFLALLFGASRYLPHGIEGVMNAEVAQIDKGFSGTKYIGSWTLSCSPSKAANAGPTVGRCRMARGYRDKYGQLILAVAFRYAEPGNQLTMIVRFPPVGSKGQYLTLGLAPKMNLRLPVFACTKPACIAVGALIPAAKTLLVSTPQARVMLPPAADGKQYTITIRLDGLAPALAGMERAEI
;
A
#
# COMPACT_ATOMS: atom_id res chain seq x y z
N MET A 1 37.27 -43.98 -2.63
CA MET A 1 36.03 -43.74 -3.40
C MET A 1 34.77 -43.54 -2.54
N ARG A 2 34.71 -43.99 -1.26
CA ARG A 2 33.49 -43.85 -0.41
C ARG A 2 33.24 -42.42 0.14
N ASN A 3 34.30 -41.60 0.29
CA ASN A 3 34.16 -40.25 0.84
C ASN A 3 33.75 -39.19 -0.18
N THR A 4 33.93 -39.42 -1.46
CA THR A 4 33.53 -38.51 -2.53
C THR A 4 32.03 -38.55 -2.80
N ILE A 5 31.36 -39.67 -2.57
CA ILE A 5 29.91 -39.84 -2.77
C ILE A 5 29.14 -39.13 -1.67
N VAL A 6 29.62 -39.18 -0.42
CA VAL A 6 28.99 -38.48 0.73
C VAL A 6 29.05 -36.97 0.60
N GLY A 7 30.15 -36.42 0.06
CA GLY A 7 30.29 -34.99 -0.18
C GLY A 7 29.34 -34.46 -1.26
N LEU A 8 29.14 -35.28 -2.33
CA LEU A 8 28.27 -34.86 -3.43
C LEU A 8 26.78 -34.86 -3.03
N THR A 9 26.36 -35.84 -2.24
CA THR A 9 24.96 -35.93 -1.75
C THR A 9 24.64 -34.80 -0.78
N LEU A 10 25.56 -34.43 0.11
CA LEU A 10 25.38 -33.28 1.02
C LEU A 10 25.28 -31.94 0.25
N ALA A 11 26.08 -31.74 -0.79
CA ALA A 11 26.02 -30.55 -1.62
C ALA A 11 24.69 -30.43 -2.40
N ILE A 12 24.16 -31.53 -2.90
CA ILE A 12 22.86 -31.54 -3.61
C ILE A 12 21.71 -31.24 -2.65
N ILE A 13 21.74 -31.77 -1.42
CA ILE A 13 20.72 -31.50 -0.39
C ILE A 13 20.79 -30.02 0.02
N PHE A 14 21.99 -29.44 0.16
CA PHE A 14 22.15 -28.02 0.50
C PHE A 14 21.67 -27.09 -0.62
N LEU A 15 21.95 -27.44 -1.90
CA LEU A 15 21.41 -26.72 -3.05
C LEU A 15 19.87 -26.84 -3.11
N ALA A 16 19.32 -28.02 -2.90
CA ALA A 16 17.87 -28.22 -2.89
C ALA A 16 17.16 -27.44 -1.78
N LEU A 17 17.78 -27.30 -0.60
CA LEU A 17 17.29 -26.47 0.50
C LEU A 17 17.37 -24.98 0.18
N LEU A 18 18.44 -24.51 -0.49
CA LEU A 18 18.57 -23.11 -0.90
C LEU A 18 17.59 -22.74 -2.02
N PHE A 19 17.38 -23.64 -3.01
CA PHE A 19 16.41 -23.41 -4.07
C PHE A 19 14.96 -23.68 -3.62
N GLY A 20 14.74 -24.57 -2.65
CA GLY A 20 13.42 -24.82 -2.07
C GLY A 20 12.95 -23.69 -1.17
N ALA A 21 13.85 -23.08 -0.38
CA ALA A 21 13.52 -21.94 0.48
C ALA A 21 13.17 -20.66 -0.31
N SER A 22 13.72 -20.49 -1.52
CA SER A 22 13.36 -19.35 -2.37
C SER A 22 11.95 -19.43 -2.96
N ARG A 23 11.34 -20.62 -3.00
CA ARG A 23 9.93 -20.81 -3.43
C ARG A 23 8.91 -20.61 -2.32
N TYR A 24 9.35 -20.57 -1.06
CA TYR A 24 8.49 -20.34 0.11
C TYR A 24 8.52 -18.89 0.61
N LEU A 25 9.19 -17.95 -0.07
CA LEU A 25 8.92 -16.53 0.13
C LEU A 25 7.49 -16.26 -0.33
N PRO A 26 6.64 -15.70 0.53
CA PRO A 26 5.21 -15.60 0.25
C PRO A 26 4.99 -14.70 -0.96
N HIS A 27 4.74 -15.28 -2.12
CA HIS A 27 4.12 -14.58 -3.25
C HIS A 27 2.76 -13.95 -2.85
N GLY A 28 2.28 -14.26 -1.64
CA GLY A 28 1.01 -13.77 -1.11
C GLY A 28 0.94 -12.27 -0.89
N ILE A 29 2.02 -11.62 -0.44
CA ILE A 29 1.95 -10.18 -0.12
C ILE A 29 2.07 -9.33 -1.39
N GLU A 30 2.93 -9.69 -2.32
CA GLU A 30 3.03 -8.98 -3.61
C GLU A 30 1.79 -9.22 -4.48
N GLY A 31 1.26 -10.44 -4.50
CA GLY A 31 0.03 -10.78 -5.20
C GLY A 31 -1.18 -10.05 -4.63
N VAL A 32 -1.31 -9.97 -3.31
CA VAL A 32 -2.39 -9.24 -2.65
C VAL A 32 -2.27 -7.73 -2.90
N MET A 33 -1.08 -7.14 -2.79
CA MET A 33 -0.90 -5.71 -3.04
C MET A 33 -1.05 -5.34 -4.51
N ASN A 34 -0.58 -6.16 -5.45
CA ASN A 34 -0.79 -5.91 -6.88
C ASN A 34 -2.25 -6.09 -7.29
N ALA A 35 -2.95 -7.07 -6.73
CA ALA A 35 -4.39 -7.24 -6.90
C ALA A 35 -5.16 -6.06 -6.29
N GLU A 36 -4.74 -5.58 -5.13
CA GLU A 36 -5.33 -4.45 -4.43
C GLU A 36 -5.24 -3.15 -5.24
N VAL A 37 -4.15 -2.96 -5.94
CA VAL A 37 -3.92 -1.79 -6.78
C VAL A 37 -4.59 -1.92 -8.15
N ALA A 38 -4.57 -3.08 -8.78
CA ALA A 38 -5.30 -3.34 -10.02
C ALA A 38 -6.82 -3.19 -9.83
N GLN A 39 -7.29 -3.47 -8.63
CA GLN A 39 -8.69 -3.30 -8.25
C GLN A 39 -9.09 -1.84 -8.02
N ILE A 40 -8.18 -0.94 -7.61
CA ILE A 40 -8.45 0.51 -7.55
C ILE A 40 -8.82 1.06 -8.94
N ASP A 41 -8.29 0.45 -9.99
CA ASP A 41 -8.46 0.93 -11.37
C ASP A 41 -9.71 0.36 -12.07
N LYS A 42 -10.23 -0.79 -11.64
CA LYS A 42 -11.34 -1.49 -12.33
C LYS A 42 -12.74 -1.26 -11.73
N GLY A 43 -12.83 -0.56 -10.59
CA GLY A 43 -14.09 -0.46 -9.85
C GLY A 43 -14.53 -1.82 -9.29
N PHE A 44 -14.92 -1.87 -8.03
CA PHE A 44 -15.38 -3.11 -7.40
C PHE A 44 -16.89 -3.27 -7.55
N SER A 45 -17.34 -4.47 -7.87
CA SER A 45 -18.72 -4.90 -7.65
C SER A 45 -19.03 -4.78 -6.14
N GLY A 46 -20.01 -3.99 -5.78
CA GLY A 46 -20.35 -3.67 -4.38
C GLY A 46 -19.60 -2.46 -3.81
N THR A 47 -18.94 -1.69 -4.63
CA THR A 47 -18.19 -0.49 -4.23
C THR A 47 -19.10 0.73 -4.09
N LYS A 48 -18.93 1.49 -3.03
CA LYS A 48 -19.59 2.78 -2.82
C LYS A 48 -18.63 3.93 -3.14
N TYR A 49 -19.08 4.89 -3.93
CA TYR A 49 -18.36 6.12 -4.19
C TYR A 49 -18.77 7.20 -3.20
N ILE A 50 -17.79 7.85 -2.58
CA ILE A 50 -17.98 8.99 -1.69
C ILE A 50 -17.12 10.14 -2.22
N GLY A 51 -17.72 11.01 -3.00
CA GLY A 51 -16.99 11.99 -3.81
C GLY A 51 -16.04 11.29 -4.80
N SER A 52 -14.77 11.62 -4.74
CA SER A 52 -13.72 11.01 -5.58
C SER A 52 -13.07 9.77 -4.96
N TRP A 53 -13.57 9.30 -3.83
CA TRP A 53 -13.05 8.15 -3.11
C TRP A 53 -13.92 6.92 -3.33
N THR A 54 -13.28 5.80 -3.49
CA THR A 54 -13.90 4.50 -3.65
C THR A 54 -13.80 3.74 -2.34
N LEU A 55 -14.94 3.42 -1.73
CA LEU A 55 -15.03 2.57 -0.53
C LEU A 55 -15.36 1.15 -0.96
N SER A 56 -14.57 0.20 -0.54
CA SER A 56 -14.75 -1.23 -0.80
C SER A 56 -14.57 -2.02 0.47
N CYS A 57 -15.55 -2.88 0.79
CA CYS A 57 -15.51 -3.76 1.93
C CYS A 57 -15.62 -5.22 1.49
N SER A 58 -14.75 -6.09 2.00
CA SER A 58 -14.87 -7.53 1.78
C SER A 58 -16.00 -8.10 2.61
N PRO A 59 -16.85 -9.00 2.07
CA PRO A 59 -17.89 -9.66 2.85
C PRO A 59 -17.25 -10.51 3.96
N SER A 60 -17.91 -10.58 5.12
CA SER A 60 -17.51 -11.51 6.18
C SER A 60 -17.62 -12.94 5.68
N LYS A 61 -16.54 -13.70 5.75
CA LYS A 61 -16.55 -15.12 5.34
C LYS A 61 -17.22 -16.06 6.34
N ALA A 62 -17.55 -15.59 7.53
CA ALA A 62 -18.17 -16.42 8.55
C ALA A 62 -19.22 -15.62 9.32
N ALA A 63 -20.42 -16.20 9.45
CA ALA A 63 -21.52 -15.64 10.26
C ALA A 63 -21.16 -15.47 11.76
N ASN A 64 -20.07 -16.10 12.22
CA ASN A 64 -19.59 -16.09 13.60
C ASN A 64 -18.20 -15.42 13.77
N ALA A 65 -17.66 -14.84 12.74
CA ALA A 65 -16.43 -14.05 12.88
C ALA A 65 -16.82 -12.71 13.53
N GLY A 66 -16.29 -12.45 14.71
CA GLY A 66 -16.39 -11.16 15.37
C GLY A 66 -15.97 -10.00 14.45
N PRO A 67 -16.09 -8.74 14.88
CA PRO A 67 -15.77 -7.58 14.08
C PRO A 67 -14.33 -7.71 13.56
N THR A 68 -14.17 -8.05 12.30
CA THR A 68 -12.86 -8.15 11.66
C THR A 68 -12.47 -6.78 11.15
N VAL A 69 -11.67 -6.11 11.95
CA VAL A 69 -10.97 -4.88 11.59
C VAL A 69 -10.22 -5.07 10.27
N GLY A 70 -10.28 -4.08 9.40
CA GLY A 70 -9.53 -4.09 8.14
C GLY A 70 -10.27 -4.70 6.94
N ARG A 71 -11.56 -4.96 7.05
CA ARG A 71 -12.38 -5.43 5.91
C ARG A 71 -12.64 -4.35 4.87
N CYS A 72 -12.71 -3.11 5.31
CA CYS A 72 -12.97 -1.99 4.43
C CYS A 72 -11.67 -1.27 4.07
N ARG A 73 -11.63 -0.80 2.85
CA ARG A 73 -10.61 0.13 2.40
C ARG A 73 -11.25 1.24 1.60
N MET A 74 -10.65 2.37 1.61
CA MET A 74 -10.99 3.42 0.68
C MET A 74 -9.76 3.80 -0.14
N ALA A 75 -9.97 4.16 -1.41
CA ALA A 75 -8.89 4.44 -2.33
C ALA A 75 -9.25 5.55 -3.32
N ARG A 76 -8.23 6.23 -3.83
CA ARG A 76 -8.33 7.20 -4.91
C ARG A 76 -7.11 7.13 -5.81
N GLY A 77 -7.34 7.04 -7.12
CA GLY A 77 -6.31 7.15 -8.15
C GLY A 77 -6.16 8.59 -8.65
N TYR A 78 -4.93 8.99 -8.91
CA TYR A 78 -4.59 10.29 -9.51
C TYR A 78 -3.97 10.03 -10.89
N ARG A 79 -4.51 10.69 -11.90
CA ARG A 79 -4.09 10.50 -13.29
C ARG A 79 -3.46 11.77 -13.84
N ASP A 80 -2.55 11.60 -14.79
CA ASP A 80 -2.01 12.72 -15.55
C ASP A 80 -3.00 13.21 -16.63
N LYS A 81 -2.58 14.21 -17.39
CA LYS A 81 -3.37 14.76 -18.50
C LYS A 81 -3.64 13.76 -19.65
N TYR A 82 -2.92 12.63 -19.68
CA TYR A 82 -3.10 11.56 -20.66
C TYR A 82 -3.94 10.40 -20.10
N GLY A 83 -4.46 10.52 -18.88
CA GLY A 83 -5.26 9.50 -18.21
C GLY A 83 -4.42 8.37 -17.58
N GLN A 84 -3.08 8.46 -17.58
CA GLN A 84 -2.22 7.46 -16.97
C GLN A 84 -2.23 7.59 -15.44
N LEU A 85 -2.33 6.46 -14.74
CA LEU A 85 -2.29 6.44 -13.28
C LEU A 85 -0.87 6.77 -12.79
N ILE A 86 -0.71 7.96 -12.22
CA ILE A 86 0.58 8.44 -11.68
C ILE A 86 0.73 8.23 -10.19
N LEU A 87 -0.38 8.10 -9.47
CA LEU A 87 -0.40 7.86 -8.03
C LEU A 87 -1.72 7.22 -7.63
N ALA A 88 -1.69 6.29 -6.69
CA ALA A 88 -2.88 5.83 -6.01
C ALA A 88 -2.66 5.88 -4.49
N VAL A 89 -3.67 6.35 -3.77
CA VAL A 89 -3.67 6.45 -2.32
C VAL A 89 -4.80 5.58 -1.79
N ALA A 90 -4.51 4.73 -0.82
CA ALA A 90 -5.51 3.94 -0.14
C ALA A 90 -5.33 4.05 1.38
N PHE A 91 -6.45 3.88 2.09
CA PHE A 91 -6.49 3.80 3.55
C PHE A 91 -7.23 2.54 3.98
N ARG A 92 -6.74 1.92 5.03
CA ARG A 92 -7.41 0.82 5.73
C ARG A 92 -7.03 0.82 7.19
N TYR A 93 -7.83 0.19 8.01
CA TYR A 93 -7.41 -0.17 9.36
C TYR A 93 -6.61 -1.47 9.32
N ALA A 94 -5.48 -1.53 10.01
CA ALA A 94 -4.60 -2.69 10.05
C ALA A 94 -4.46 -3.23 11.48
N GLU A 95 -4.39 -4.55 11.60
CA GLU A 95 -4.02 -5.22 12.84
C GLU A 95 -2.50 -5.23 13.04
N PRO A 96 -2.00 -5.28 14.30
CA PRO A 96 -2.77 -5.20 15.55
C PRO A 96 -3.12 -3.74 15.92
N GLY A 97 -4.21 -3.54 16.67
CA GLY A 97 -4.52 -2.24 17.29
C GLY A 97 -5.39 -1.30 16.46
N ASN A 98 -6.02 -1.78 15.38
CA ASN A 98 -6.97 -0.98 14.58
C ASN A 98 -6.38 0.39 14.16
N GLN A 99 -5.14 0.38 13.70
CA GLN A 99 -4.44 1.60 13.32
C GLN A 99 -4.71 1.96 11.86
N LEU A 100 -5.14 3.20 11.63
CA LEU A 100 -5.34 3.70 10.27
C LEU A 100 -4.00 3.70 9.52
N THR A 101 -3.93 2.94 8.45
CA THR A 101 -2.73 2.77 7.61
C THR A 101 -2.96 3.40 6.25
N MET A 102 -2.00 4.19 5.81
CA MET A 102 -1.96 4.76 4.48
C MET A 102 -1.04 3.95 3.58
N ILE A 103 -1.53 3.65 2.40
CA ILE A 103 -0.79 2.93 1.34
C ILE A 103 -0.73 3.85 0.13
N VAL A 104 0.46 4.08 -0.38
CA VAL A 104 0.67 4.92 -1.57
C VAL A 104 1.40 4.11 -2.63
N ARG A 105 0.76 3.94 -3.79
CA ARG A 105 1.39 3.40 -4.99
C ARG A 105 1.83 4.54 -5.89
N PHE A 106 3.03 4.44 -6.45
CA PHE A 106 3.64 5.46 -7.31
C PHE A 106 4.54 4.80 -8.37
N PRO A 107 4.97 5.53 -9.41
CA PRO A 107 5.87 5.01 -10.43
C PRO A 107 7.15 4.40 -9.85
N PRO A 108 7.84 3.49 -10.56
CA PRO A 108 9.01 2.77 -10.07
C PRO A 108 10.25 3.68 -9.99
N VAL A 109 10.13 4.75 -9.20
CA VAL A 109 11.22 5.67 -8.85
C VAL A 109 11.64 5.42 -7.41
N GLY A 110 12.95 5.35 -7.16
CA GLY A 110 13.49 5.02 -5.84
C GLY A 110 13.67 3.52 -5.61
N SER A 111 13.89 3.15 -4.35
CA SER A 111 14.16 1.77 -3.91
C SER A 111 13.54 1.47 -2.54
N LYS A 112 13.44 0.17 -2.22
CA LYS A 112 13.04 -0.29 -0.88
C LYS A 112 13.92 0.34 0.20
N GLY A 113 13.30 0.75 1.30
CA GLY A 113 13.97 1.39 2.44
C GLY A 113 14.10 2.91 2.33
N GLN A 114 13.86 3.50 1.16
CA GLN A 114 13.70 4.95 1.02
C GLN A 114 12.35 5.40 1.59
N TYR A 115 12.09 6.71 1.56
CA TYR A 115 10.87 7.29 2.08
C TYR A 115 10.16 8.12 1.02
N LEU A 116 8.86 7.91 0.91
CA LEU A 116 7.95 8.88 0.33
C LEU A 116 7.56 9.87 1.41
N THR A 117 7.54 11.16 1.11
CA THR A 117 7.15 12.20 2.08
C THR A 117 5.84 12.84 1.66
N LEU A 118 4.87 12.86 2.57
CA LEU A 118 3.60 13.54 2.40
C LEU A 118 3.61 14.84 3.22
N GLY A 119 3.64 15.98 2.54
CA GLY A 119 3.51 17.30 3.14
C GLY A 119 2.04 17.65 3.38
N LEU A 120 1.67 17.76 4.65
CA LEU A 120 0.34 18.15 5.12
C LEU A 120 0.43 19.51 5.80
N ALA A 121 -0.07 20.58 5.19
CA ALA A 121 0.03 21.94 5.73
C ALA A 121 1.48 22.41 6.00
N PRO A 122 1.72 23.67 6.37
CA PRO A 122 3.06 24.26 6.31
C PRO A 122 4.09 23.63 7.28
N LYS A 123 3.68 22.74 8.18
CA LYS A 123 4.55 22.26 9.27
C LYS A 123 4.59 20.75 9.50
N MET A 124 3.80 19.94 8.81
CA MET A 124 3.82 18.48 9.03
C MET A 124 4.23 17.73 7.77
N ASN A 125 5.28 16.94 7.90
CA ASN A 125 5.72 15.98 6.89
C ASN A 125 5.61 14.57 7.45
N LEU A 126 4.78 13.73 6.81
CA LEU A 126 4.72 12.30 7.10
C LEU A 126 5.70 11.57 6.19
N ARG A 127 6.54 10.74 6.78
CA ARG A 127 7.47 9.88 6.04
C ARG A 127 6.92 8.47 6.02
N LEU A 128 6.62 7.96 4.83
CA LEU A 128 6.13 6.62 4.60
C LEU A 128 7.28 5.79 4.02
N PRO A 129 7.74 4.72 4.70
CA PRO A 129 8.79 3.86 4.18
C PRO A 129 8.32 3.18 2.89
N VAL A 130 9.19 3.12 1.91
CA VAL A 130 8.99 2.34 0.70
C VAL A 130 9.16 0.87 1.05
N PHE A 131 8.04 0.16 1.07
CA PHE A 131 7.97 -1.26 1.44
C PHE A 131 8.46 -2.16 0.32
N ALA A 132 8.05 -1.87 -0.92
CA ALA A 132 8.41 -2.63 -2.10
C ALA A 132 8.53 -1.71 -3.32
N CYS A 133 9.46 -2.05 -4.22
CA CYS A 133 9.62 -1.42 -5.51
C CYS A 133 9.84 -2.51 -6.55
N THR A 134 8.91 -2.64 -7.49
CA THR A 134 8.98 -3.60 -8.61
C THR A 134 8.64 -2.87 -9.91
N LYS A 135 8.90 -3.46 -11.05
CA LYS A 135 8.25 -3.02 -12.29
C LYS A 135 6.80 -3.55 -12.24
N PRO A 136 5.75 -2.78 -12.25
CA PRO A 136 5.60 -1.41 -12.76
C PRO A 136 5.48 -0.32 -11.71
N ALA A 137 5.61 -0.58 -10.40
CA ALA A 137 5.36 0.42 -9.38
C ALA A 137 6.11 0.20 -8.07
N CYS A 138 6.26 1.28 -7.29
CA CYS A 138 6.67 1.24 -5.89
C CYS A 138 5.46 1.41 -4.97
N ILE A 139 5.55 0.89 -3.76
CA ILE A 139 4.53 0.97 -2.72
C ILE A 139 5.18 1.48 -1.43
N ALA A 140 4.65 2.57 -0.89
CA ALA A 140 4.98 3.05 0.44
C ALA A 140 3.80 2.81 1.40
N VAL A 141 4.11 2.39 2.63
CA VAL A 141 3.10 2.04 3.63
C VAL A 141 3.49 2.65 4.96
N GLY A 142 2.54 3.25 5.66
CA GLY A 142 2.77 3.79 6.99
C GLY A 142 1.49 3.95 7.79
N ALA A 143 1.61 3.68 9.07
CA ALA A 143 0.55 3.91 10.02
C ALA A 143 0.42 5.40 10.33
N LEU A 144 -0.81 5.89 10.43
CA LEU A 144 -1.10 7.29 10.72
C LEU A 144 -1.32 7.49 12.21
N ILE A 145 -0.55 8.40 12.79
CA ILE A 145 -0.84 8.88 14.13
C ILE A 145 -2.12 9.74 14.13
N PRO A 146 -2.86 9.85 15.25
CA PRO A 146 -4.11 10.63 15.32
C PRO A 146 -3.97 12.07 14.82
N ALA A 147 -2.88 12.75 15.15
CA ALA A 147 -2.62 14.11 14.67
C ALA A 147 -2.50 14.20 13.16
N ALA A 148 -1.87 13.21 12.51
CA ALA A 148 -1.77 13.12 11.06
C ALA A 148 -3.13 12.87 10.40
N LYS A 149 -3.96 12.00 10.98
CA LYS A 149 -5.34 11.78 10.54
C LYS A 149 -6.15 13.07 10.57
N THR A 150 -6.11 13.80 11.68
CA THR A 150 -6.81 15.08 11.84
C THR A 150 -6.38 16.09 10.78
N LEU A 151 -5.09 16.22 10.52
CA LEU A 151 -4.59 17.12 9.48
C LEU A 151 -4.99 16.68 8.07
N LEU A 152 -4.92 15.38 7.77
CA LEU A 152 -5.33 14.86 6.48
C LEU A 152 -6.79 15.20 6.14
N VAL A 153 -7.71 15.06 7.09
CA VAL A 153 -9.14 15.32 6.86
C VAL A 153 -9.47 16.81 6.78
N SER A 154 -8.64 17.67 7.37
CA SER A 154 -8.83 19.13 7.35
C SER A 154 -8.06 19.82 6.20
N THR A 155 -7.16 19.11 5.53
CA THR A 155 -6.31 19.68 4.48
C THR A 155 -6.90 19.39 3.10
N PRO A 156 -7.22 20.39 2.27
CA PRO A 156 -7.81 20.15 0.94
C PRO A 156 -6.83 19.55 -0.06
N GLN A 157 -5.53 19.77 0.15
CA GLN A 157 -4.46 19.32 -0.74
C GLN A 157 -3.24 18.88 0.06
N ALA A 158 -2.51 17.90 -0.47
CA ALA A 158 -1.23 17.44 0.06
C ALA A 158 -0.17 17.41 -1.03
N ARG A 159 1.09 17.58 -0.65
CA ARG A 159 2.24 17.39 -1.54
C ARG A 159 2.86 16.04 -1.30
N VAL A 160 2.92 15.22 -2.32
CA VAL A 160 3.59 13.91 -2.28
C VAL A 160 4.96 14.08 -2.92
N MET A 161 6.00 14.04 -2.13
CA MET A 161 7.39 14.03 -2.61
C MET A 161 7.84 12.58 -2.74
N LEU A 162 8.09 12.17 -3.97
CA LEU A 162 8.56 10.82 -4.26
C LEU A 162 10.03 10.66 -3.80
N PRO A 163 10.48 9.42 -3.52
CA PRO A 163 11.91 9.17 -3.33
C PRO A 163 12.72 9.70 -4.52
N PRO A 164 13.97 10.11 -4.32
CA PRO A 164 14.82 10.50 -5.43
C PRO A 164 15.01 9.34 -6.40
N ALA A 165 14.90 9.62 -7.69
CA ALA A 165 15.19 8.68 -8.75
C ALA A 165 16.70 8.39 -8.82
N ALA A 166 17.11 7.37 -9.61
CA ALA A 166 18.51 6.98 -9.76
C ALA A 166 19.39 8.12 -10.32
N ASP A 167 18.81 9.06 -11.07
CA ASP A 167 19.46 10.26 -11.58
C ASP A 167 19.50 11.44 -10.60
N GLY A 168 19.06 11.21 -9.34
CA GLY A 168 18.99 12.21 -8.28
C GLY A 168 17.79 13.17 -8.36
N LYS A 169 16.95 13.07 -9.40
CA LYS A 169 15.76 13.91 -9.53
C LYS A 169 14.72 13.54 -8.51
N GLN A 170 14.11 14.54 -7.90
CA GLN A 170 13.00 14.38 -6.99
C GLN A 170 11.71 14.95 -7.61
N TYR A 171 10.67 14.13 -7.60
CA TYR A 171 9.37 14.50 -8.14
C TYR A 171 8.40 14.83 -7.02
N THR A 172 7.62 15.89 -7.23
CA THR A 172 6.54 16.28 -6.31
C THR A 172 5.21 16.28 -7.05
N ILE A 173 4.21 15.61 -6.47
CA ILE A 173 2.85 15.53 -6.99
C ILE A 173 1.93 16.18 -5.99
N THR A 174 1.14 17.18 -6.41
CA THR A 174 0.08 17.74 -5.57
C THR A 174 -1.18 16.91 -5.75
N ILE A 175 -1.74 16.43 -4.65
CA ILE A 175 -2.97 15.64 -4.63
C ILE A 175 -4.08 16.40 -3.91
N ARG A 176 -5.30 16.26 -4.41
CA ARG A 176 -6.51 16.80 -3.75
C ARG A 176 -7.08 15.76 -2.83
N LEU A 177 -7.46 16.18 -1.62
CA LEU A 177 -8.01 15.33 -0.57
C LEU A 177 -9.52 15.55 -0.36
N ASP A 178 -10.18 16.23 -1.30
CA ASP A 178 -11.62 16.51 -1.21
C ASP A 178 -12.40 15.21 -1.01
N GLY A 179 -13.37 15.24 -0.09
CA GLY A 179 -14.20 14.08 0.23
C GLY A 179 -13.51 13.02 1.10
N LEU A 180 -12.25 13.23 1.52
CA LEU A 180 -11.54 12.29 2.38
C LEU A 180 -12.23 12.12 3.74
N ALA A 181 -12.63 13.21 4.39
CA ALA A 181 -13.28 13.17 5.70
C ALA A 181 -14.58 12.33 5.70
N PRO A 182 -15.57 12.59 4.81
CA PRO A 182 -16.77 11.75 4.75
C PRO A 182 -16.49 10.32 4.29
N ALA A 183 -15.45 10.08 3.47
CA ALA A 183 -15.07 8.74 3.04
C ALA A 183 -14.47 7.93 4.19
N LEU A 184 -13.59 8.52 5.01
CA LEU A 184 -13.06 7.88 6.22
C LEU A 184 -14.17 7.58 7.23
N ALA A 185 -15.06 8.53 7.49
CA ALA A 185 -16.22 8.31 8.37
C ALA A 185 -17.15 7.21 7.82
N GLY A 186 -17.27 7.08 6.51
CA GLY A 186 -18.01 6.00 5.86
C GLY A 186 -17.33 4.63 6.05
N MET A 187 -16.02 4.57 5.95
CA MET A 187 -15.24 3.36 6.19
C MET A 187 -15.35 2.92 7.67
N GLU A 188 -15.22 3.86 8.61
CA GLU A 188 -15.32 3.58 10.03
C GLU A 188 -16.71 3.00 10.40
N ARG A 189 -17.78 3.56 9.86
CA ARG A 189 -19.15 3.01 10.09
C ARG A 189 -19.36 1.63 9.47
N ALA A 190 -18.66 1.30 8.41
CA ALA A 190 -18.79 0.01 7.74
C ALA A 190 -17.98 -1.11 8.43
N GLU A 191 -17.06 -0.76 9.33
CA GLU A 191 -16.24 -1.71 10.10
C GLU A 191 -16.82 -2.04 11.49
N ILE A 192 -17.83 -1.31 11.93
CA ILE A 192 -18.58 -1.59 13.17
C ILE A 192 -19.70 -2.61 12.90
#